data_6080b41e67d7bd8c44c72dc5f69f0ca1
#
_entry.id   6080b41e67d7bd8c44c72dc5f69f0ca1
#
_cell.length_a   1.000
_cell.length_b   1.000
_cell.length_c   1.000
_cell.angle_alpha   90.00
_cell.angle_beta   90.00
_cell.angle_gamma   90.00
#
_symmetry.space_group_name_H-M   'P 1'
#
loop_
_entity.id
_entity.type
_entity.pdbx_description
1 polymer ?
#
loop_
_entity_poly.entity_id
_entity_poly.type
_entity_poly.pdbx_seq_one_letter_code
_entity_poly.pdbx_strand_id
1 'polypeptide(L)'
;MKNNLKNRNFLKLLDFNAEEIHYLLQLATKFKKTKASGLEEQKLCGKNVALIFEKTSTRTRCAFEVAAFDQGAHATYLGPTGSQIGHKESIKDTARVLGRMYDGIEYRGYGQSIVEELGKYAGVPVWNGLTDEFHPTQILADFLTMQEHCAKPLSEIKICYLGDARNNVGNSLMVGAAILGMDFRAAAPASCQPTAELQQTCRKLAAESGAKLLITDDLAAAVKDCDFLYTDIWVSMGEPESVWAERIQLLLPYQVNKKAMELTGNPNVKFLHCLPAFHNRDTKVGEELYLKFGLDGLEVSEEVFESEASIVFDQAENRMHTIKAVMVATIG
;
A
#
# COMPACT_ATOMS: atom_id res chain seq x y z
N MET A 1 -2.09 24.55 13.14
CA MET A 1 -3.40 24.69 12.43
C MET A 1 -4.08 23.34 12.47
N LYS A 2 -5.40 23.24 12.70
CA LYS A 2 -6.10 21.96 12.59
C LYS A 2 -6.08 21.56 11.12
N ASN A 3 -5.40 20.47 10.80
CA ASN A 3 -5.40 19.90 9.45
C ASN A 3 -6.85 19.49 9.13
N ASN A 4 -7.53 20.29 8.31
CA ASN A 4 -8.91 20.01 7.94
C ASN A 4 -8.92 19.24 6.61
N LEU A 5 -9.03 17.91 6.71
CA LEU A 5 -9.15 17.03 5.53
C LEU A 5 -10.61 16.76 5.16
N LYS A 6 -11.57 17.40 5.80
CA LYS A 6 -13.00 17.20 5.55
C LYS A 6 -13.34 17.47 4.08
N ASN A 7 -14.07 16.53 3.50
CA ASN A 7 -14.48 16.51 2.09
C ASN A 7 -13.33 16.37 1.08
N ARG A 8 -12.11 16.03 1.51
CA ARG A 8 -11.00 15.77 0.59
C ARG A 8 -11.00 14.31 0.14
N ASN A 9 -10.64 14.10 -1.11
CA ASN A 9 -10.33 12.79 -1.66
C ASN A 9 -8.99 12.27 -1.11
N PHE A 10 -8.81 10.94 -1.10
CA PHE A 10 -7.55 10.29 -0.78
C PHE A 10 -7.15 9.36 -1.94
N LEU A 11 -6.60 9.94 -3.03
CA LEU A 11 -6.36 9.23 -4.29
C LEU A 11 -4.91 8.78 -4.46
N LYS A 12 -3.97 9.60 -4.00
CA LYS A 12 -2.52 9.33 -4.00
C LYS A 12 -1.83 10.21 -2.95
N LEU A 13 -0.66 9.79 -2.46
CA LEU A 13 0.07 10.56 -1.44
C LEU A 13 0.62 11.88 -1.99
N LEU A 14 0.80 12.02 -3.31
CA LEU A 14 1.16 13.28 -3.97
C LEU A 14 0.17 14.43 -3.70
N ASP A 15 -1.05 14.12 -3.29
CA ASP A 15 -2.09 15.11 -2.99
C ASP A 15 -1.99 15.65 -1.54
N PHE A 16 -1.01 15.17 -0.75
CA PHE A 16 -0.85 15.46 0.68
C PHE A 16 0.55 15.96 1.01
N ASN A 17 0.65 16.78 2.04
CA ASN A 17 1.93 17.19 2.62
C ASN A 17 2.29 16.33 3.84
N ALA A 18 3.52 16.50 4.36
CA ALA A 18 4.03 15.74 5.51
C ALA A 18 3.17 15.92 6.78
N GLU A 19 2.69 17.14 7.06
CA GLU A 19 1.87 17.40 8.25
C GLU A 19 0.53 16.65 8.18
N GLU A 20 -0.10 16.60 7.00
CA GLU A 20 -1.35 15.88 6.78
C GLU A 20 -1.17 14.36 6.91
N ILE A 21 -0.06 13.81 6.39
CA ILE A 21 0.27 12.39 6.56
C ILE A 21 0.52 12.08 8.04
N HIS A 22 1.31 12.89 8.73
CA HIS A 22 1.53 12.72 10.18
C HIS A 22 0.24 12.80 10.99
N TYR A 23 -0.67 13.70 10.63
CA TYR A 23 -1.99 13.80 11.27
C TYR A 23 -2.78 12.48 11.10
N LEU A 24 -2.83 11.91 9.90
CA LEU A 24 -3.51 10.63 9.66
C LEU A 24 -2.87 9.49 10.45
N LEU A 25 -1.54 9.42 10.54
CA LEU A 25 -0.83 8.41 11.32
C LEU A 25 -1.11 8.55 12.83
N GLN A 26 -1.11 9.78 13.36
CA GLN A 26 -1.48 10.02 14.76
C GLN A 26 -2.93 9.62 15.07
N LEU A 27 -3.84 9.92 14.15
CA LEU A 27 -5.24 9.53 14.28
C LEU A 27 -5.41 8.01 14.23
N ALA A 28 -4.69 7.33 13.35
CA ALA A 28 -4.69 5.86 13.27
C ALA A 28 -4.12 5.22 14.55
N THR A 29 -3.02 5.75 15.09
CA THR A 29 -2.45 5.32 16.36
C THR A 29 -3.46 5.47 17.51
N LYS A 30 -4.19 6.59 17.53
CA LYS A 30 -5.25 6.82 18.53
C LYS A 30 -6.35 5.76 18.40
N PHE A 31 -6.85 5.50 17.18
CA PHE A 31 -7.88 4.49 16.96
C PHE A 31 -7.42 3.08 17.33
N LYS A 32 -6.19 2.70 17.00
CA LYS A 32 -5.62 1.41 17.39
C LYS A 32 -5.63 1.24 18.92
N LYS A 33 -5.15 2.24 19.65
CA LYS A 33 -5.12 2.24 21.11
C LYS A 33 -6.52 2.20 21.72
N THR A 34 -7.46 3.01 21.23
CA THR A 34 -8.83 3.05 21.79
C THR A 34 -9.62 1.80 21.47
N LYS A 35 -9.42 1.19 20.30
CA LYS A 35 -10.02 -0.13 19.97
C LYS A 35 -9.50 -1.20 20.90
N ALA A 36 -8.19 -1.30 21.11
CA ALA A 36 -7.59 -2.30 22.00
C ALA A 36 -8.06 -2.17 23.46
N SER A 37 -8.37 -0.96 23.92
CA SER A 37 -8.89 -0.70 25.27
C SER A 37 -10.42 -0.76 25.39
N GLY A 38 -11.16 -0.99 24.30
CA GLY A 38 -12.62 -0.97 24.27
C GLY A 38 -13.26 0.42 24.46
N LEU A 39 -12.47 1.49 24.27
CA LEU A 39 -12.87 2.89 24.46
C LEU A 39 -13.04 3.66 23.15
N GLU A 40 -13.16 2.95 22.03
CA GLU A 40 -13.29 3.59 20.72
C GLU A 40 -14.65 4.27 20.57
N GLU A 41 -14.62 5.58 20.30
CA GLU A 41 -15.83 6.36 20.01
C GLU A 41 -16.17 6.30 18.52
N GLN A 42 -17.44 6.08 18.22
CA GLN A 42 -17.96 6.10 16.86
C GLN A 42 -18.10 7.54 16.33
N LYS A 43 -17.39 7.86 15.26
CA LYS A 43 -17.38 9.19 14.63
C LYS A 43 -18.17 9.25 13.32
N LEU A 44 -18.62 8.09 12.79
CA LEU A 44 -19.30 7.97 11.50
C LEU A 44 -20.73 7.39 11.65
N CYS A 45 -21.37 7.58 12.82
CA CYS A 45 -22.74 7.10 13.03
C CYS A 45 -23.69 7.66 11.96
N GLY A 46 -24.45 6.76 11.32
CA GLY A 46 -25.41 7.10 10.27
C GLY A 46 -24.80 7.38 8.89
N LYS A 47 -23.49 7.26 8.74
CA LYS A 47 -22.80 7.37 7.45
C LYS A 47 -22.89 6.08 6.64
N ASN A 48 -22.95 6.22 5.32
CA ASN A 48 -22.95 5.11 4.38
C ASN A 48 -21.75 5.25 3.43
N VAL A 49 -21.01 4.16 3.19
CA VAL A 49 -19.88 4.14 2.28
C VAL A 49 -20.06 3.07 1.22
N ALA A 50 -19.73 3.41 -0.03
CA ALA A 50 -19.71 2.45 -1.14
C ALA A 50 -18.27 1.90 -1.29
N LEU A 51 -18.15 0.60 -1.47
CA LEU A 51 -16.87 -0.08 -1.71
C LEU A 51 -16.92 -0.71 -3.11
N ILE A 52 -16.27 -0.05 -4.09
CA ILE A 52 -16.25 -0.47 -5.49
C ILE A 52 -14.99 -1.30 -5.74
N PHE A 53 -15.17 -2.55 -6.16
CA PHE A 53 -14.10 -3.48 -6.45
C PHE A 53 -14.19 -4.00 -7.88
N GLU A 54 -13.31 -3.55 -8.76
CA GLU A 54 -13.08 -4.19 -10.07
C GLU A 54 -12.04 -5.31 -9.97
N LYS A 55 -11.14 -5.21 -8.98
CA LYS A 55 -10.18 -6.27 -8.58
C LYS A 55 -10.54 -6.80 -7.20
N THR A 56 -10.68 -8.11 -7.07
CA THR A 56 -10.97 -8.75 -5.78
C THR A 56 -9.87 -8.49 -4.75
N SER A 57 -10.24 -8.41 -3.47
CA SER A 57 -9.29 -8.29 -2.37
C SER A 57 -9.94 -8.66 -1.05
N THR A 58 -9.35 -9.59 -0.32
CA THR A 58 -9.77 -9.92 1.05
C THR A 58 -9.41 -8.79 2.02
N ARG A 59 -8.14 -8.38 2.04
CA ARG A 59 -7.61 -7.41 3.02
C ARG A 59 -8.22 -6.03 2.90
N THR A 60 -8.26 -5.46 1.70
CA THR A 60 -8.84 -4.12 1.49
C THR A 60 -10.31 -4.10 1.86
N ARG A 61 -11.08 -5.11 1.42
CA ARG A 61 -12.49 -5.23 1.75
C ARG A 61 -12.70 -5.32 3.25
N CYS A 62 -12.06 -6.28 3.93
CA CYS A 62 -12.20 -6.44 5.38
C CYS A 62 -11.76 -5.19 6.15
N ALA A 63 -10.68 -4.52 5.72
CA ALA A 63 -10.19 -3.32 6.39
C ALA A 63 -11.21 -2.16 6.31
N PHE A 64 -11.82 -1.93 5.16
CA PHE A 64 -12.86 -0.90 5.01
C PHE A 64 -14.16 -1.27 5.73
N GLU A 65 -14.65 -2.52 5.58
CA GLU A 65 -15.88 -2.97 6.24
C GLU A 65 -15.75 -2.90 7.76
N VAL A 66 -14.65 -3.42 8.33
CA VAL A 66 -14.43 -3.37 9.79
C VAL A 66 -14.20 -1.93 10.28
N ALA A 67 -13.44 -1.12 9.55
CA ALA A 67 -13.23 0.28 9.91
C ALA A 67 -14.55 1.08 9.90
N ALA A 68 -15.42 0.85 8.91
CA ALA A 68 -16.74 1.46 8.85
C ALA A 68 -17.61 1.01 10.04
N PHE A 69 -17.69 -0.29 10.28
CA PHE A 69 -18.47 -0.86 11.38
C PHE A 69 -18.01 -0.33 12.74
N ASP A 70 -16.72 -0.33 13.02
CA ASP A 70 -16.15 0.19 14.28
C ASP A 70 -16.56 1.63 14.54
N GLN A 71 -16.68 2.44 13.49
CA GLN A 71 -17.02 3.86 13.55
C GLN A 71 -18.54 4.15 13.44
N GLY A 72 -19.39 3.11 13.37
CA GLY A 72 -20.85 3.24 13.28
C GLY A 72 -21.38 3.56 11.89
N ALA A 73 -20.56 3.39 10.85
CA ALA A 73 -20.97 3.52 9.46
C ALA A 73 -21.42 2.18 8.87
N HIS A 74 -22.23 2.26 7.81
CA HIS A 74 -22.61 1.11 7.00
C HIS A 74 -21.78 1.08 5.71
N ALA A 75 -21.32 -0.10 5.30
CA ALA A 75 -20.59 -0.32 4.04
C ALA A 75 -21.41 -1.18 3.07
N THR A 76 -21.47 -0.76 1.79
CA THR A 76 -22.05 -1.54 0.70
C THR A 76 -20.93 -1.99 -0.23
N TYR A 77 -20.76 -3.31 -0.36
CA TYR A 77 -19.80 -3.89 -1.28
C TYR A 77 -20.36 -4.03 -2.69
N LEU A 78 -19.71 -3.41 -3.66
CA LEU A 78 -20.01 -3.49 -5.09
C LEU A 78 -18.85 -4.24 -5.78
N GLY A 79 -19.01 -5.56 -5.90
CA GLY A 79 -17.99 -6.44 -6.47
C GLY A 79 -17.91 -6.40 -8.00
N PRO A 80 -16.94 -7.14 -8.60
CA PRO A 80 -16.72 -7.18 -10.06
C PRO A 80 -17.91 -7.74 -10.83
N THR A 81 -18.74 -8.52 -10.17
CA THR A 81 -19.98 -9.09 -10.75
C THR A 81 -21.18 -8.39 -10.13
N GLY A 82 -22.14 -7.99 -10.98
CA GLY A 82 -23.39 -7.35 -10.54
C GLY A 82 -23.40 -5.83 -10.55
N SER A 83 -22.30 -5.16 -10.90
CA SER A 83 -22.26 -3.73 -11.18
C SER A 83 -22.27 -3.46 -12.69
N GLN A 84 -22.76 -2.30 -13.09
CA GLN A 84 -22.76 -1.86 -14.49
C GLN A 84 -21.66 -0.85 -14.80
N ILE A 85 -20.77 -0.60 -13.82
CA ILE A 85 -19.69 0.39 -13.87
C ILE A 85 -18.75 0.08 -15.04
N GLY A 86 -18.54 1.05 -15.91
CA GLY A 86 -17.66 0.91 -17.08
C GLY A 86 -18.21 0.04 -18.22
N HIS A 87 -19.38 -0.58 -18.06
CA HIS A 87 -20.03 -1.40 -19.10
C HIS A 87 -21.22 -0.69 -19.73
N LYS A 88 -22.29 -0.47 -18.97
CA LYS A 88 -23.50 0.21 -19.44
C LYS A 88 -23.64 1.62 -18.86
N GLU A 89 -22.86 1.95 -17.85
CA GLU A 89 -22.86 3.24 -17.20
C GLU A 89 -21.45 3.81 -17.19
N SER A 90 -21.32 5.10 -17.50
CA SER A 90 -20.01 5.77 -17.47
C SER A 90 -19.52 5.94 -16.03
N ILE A 91 -18.20 5.98 -15.82
CA ILE A 91 -17.59 6.26 -14.51
C ILE A 91 -18.14 7.57 -13.92
N LYS A 92 -18.29 8.58 -14.75
CA LYS A 92 -18.84 9.89 -14.37
C LYS A 92 -20.28 9.81 -13.87
N ASP A 93 -21.14 9.04 -14.53
CA ASP A 93 -22.53 8.93 -14.11
C ASP A 93 -22.66 8.04 -12.88
N THR A 94 -21.90 6.95 -12.79
CA THR A 94 -21.78 6.15 -11.57
C THR A 94 -21.34 7.03 -10.38
N ALA A 95 -20.30 7.88 -10.56
CA ALA A 95 -19.84 8.79 -9.52
C ALA A 95 -20.96 9.70 -9.02
N ARG A 96 -21.72 10.30 -9.94
CA ARG A 96 -22.83 11.21 -9.61
C ARG A 96 -23.99 10.51 -8.89
N VAL A 97 -24.32 9.27 -9.29
CA VAL A 97 -25.38 8.47 -8.66
C VAL A 97 -24.96 8.08 -7.26
N LEU A 98 -23.76 7.48 -7.09
CA LEU A 98 -23.29 7.03 -5.79
C LEU A 98 -23.02 8.19 -4.84
N GLY A 99 -22.51 9.31 -5.31
CA GLY A 99 -22.31 10.52 -4.50
C GLY A 99 -23.60 11.17 -3.96
N ARG A 100 -24.78 10.77 -4.47
CA ARG A 100 -26.08 11.18 -3.90
C ARG A 100 -26.65 10.18 -2.90
N MET A 101 -26.08 8.98 -2.83
CA MET A 101 -26.55 7.90 -1.95
C MET A 101 -25.59 7.66 -0.77
N TYR A 102 -24.30 7.92 -0.98
CA TYR A 102 -23.25 7.60 -0.03
C TYR A 102 -22.52 8.88 0.44
N ASP A 103 -21.94 8.80 1.63
CA ASP A 103 -21.12 9.87 2.22
C ASP A 103 -19.65 9.79 1.79
N GLY A 104 -19.22 8.62 1.29
CA GLY A 104 -17.88 8.39 0.78
C GLY A 104 -17.82 7.14 -0.09
N ILE A 105 -16.83 7.07 -0.99
CA ILE A 105 -16.69 5.99 -1.97
C ILE A 105 -15.24 5.48 -1.94
N GLU A 106 -15.06 4.18 -1.74
CA GLU A 106 -13.79 3.51 -1.99
C GLU A 106 -13.79 2.92 -3.40
N TYR A 107 -12.65 2.97 -4.05
CA TYR A 107 -12.43 2.33 -5.34
C TYR A 107 -11.15 1.50 -5.32
N ARG A 108 -11.27 0.24 -5.72
CA ARG A 108 -10.15 -0.66 -6.00
C ARG A 108 -10.29 -1.26 -7.39
N GLY A 109 -9.38 -0.90 -8.28
CA GLY A 109 -9.47 -1.33 -9.68
C GLY A 109 -8.17 -1.19 -10.45
N TYR A 110 -8.28 -0.71 -11.68
CA TYR A 110 -7.19 -0.65 -12.64
C TYR A 110 -6.58 0.76 -12.73
N GLY A 111 -7.06 1.59 -13.63
CA GLY A 111 -6.43 2.87 -13.95
C GLY A 111 -6.60 3.95 -12.87
N GLN A 112 -5.54 4.69 -12.61
CA GLN A 112 -5.58 5.87 -11.73
C GLN A 112 -6.59 6.91 -12.24
N SER A 113 -6.70 7.08 -13.55
CA SER A 113 -7.68 7.98 -14.18
C SER A 113 -9.13 7.69 -13.77
N ILE A 114 -9.47 6.43 -13.52
CA ILE A 114 -10.82 6.03 -13.09
C ILE A 114 -11.14 6.58 -11.70
N VAL A 115 -10.23 6.37 -10.73
CA VAL A 115 -10.44 6.87 -9.37
C VAL A 115 -10.38 8.39 -9.30
N GLU A 116 -9.58 9.04 -10.16
CA GLU A 116 -9.55 10.50 -10.29
C GLU A 116 -10.85 11.05 -10.90
N GLU A 117 -11.43 10.35 -11.88
CA GLU A 117 -12.73 10.71 -12.45
C GLU A 117 -13.85 10.54 -11.42
N LEU A 118 -13.87 9.43 -10.64
CA LEU A 118 -14.77 9.27 -9.50
C LEU A 118 -14.63 10.43 -8.52
N GLY A 119 -13.41 10.77 -8.09
CA GLY A 119 -13.14 11.87 -7.16
C GLY A 119 -13.59 13.24 -7.67
N LYS A 120 -13.54 13.44 -9.00
CA LYS A 120 -13.96 14.69 -9.62
C LYS A 120 -15.48 14.89 -9.65
N TYR A 121 -16.24 13.81 -9.80
CA TYR A 121 -17.69 13.91 -10.08
C TYR A 121 -18.60 13.38 -8.97
N ALA A 122 -18.08 12.68 -7.96
CA ALA A 122 -18.88 12.12 -6.88
C ALA A 122 -19.53 13.17 -5.99
N GLY A 123 -18.83 14.31 -5.73
CA GLY A 123 -19.29 15.33 -4.78
C GLY A 123 -19.15 14.92 -3.31
N VAL A 124 -18.62 13.74 -3.05
CA VAL A 124 -18.23 13.19 -1.74
C VAL A 124 -16.80 12.66 -1.82
N PRO A 125 -16.10 12.49 -0.67
CA PRO A 125 -14.76 11.93 -0.67
C PRO A 125 -14.66 10.57 -1.35
N VAL A 126 -13.64 10.41 -2.18
CA VAL A 126 -13.25 9.15 -2.83
C VAL A 126 -11.90 8.71 -2.29
N TRP A 127 -11.78 7.43 -1.95
CA TRP A 127 -10.57 6.81 -1.41
C TRP A 127 -10.05 5.75 -2.35
N ASN A 128 -8.77 5.83 -2.68
CA ASN A 128 -8.08 4.85 -3.52
C ASN A 128 -7.66 3.64 -2.68
N GLY A 129 -8.39 2.54 -2.77
CA GLY A 129 -8.05 1.25 -2.18
C GLY A 129 -6.91 0.53 -2.88
N LEU A 130 -6.74 0.74 -4.19
CA LEU A 130 -5.63 0.35 -5.06
C LEU A 130 -5.96 0.70 -6.52
N THR A 131 -4.99 1.24 -7.23
CA THR A 131 -4.93 1.27 -8.70
C THR A 131 -3.63 0.63 -9.18
N ASP A 132 -3.44 0.52 -10.50
CA ASP A 132 -2.17 0.00 -11.06
C ASP A 132 -0.98 0.93 -10.76
N GLU A 133 -1.24 2.21 -10.53
CA GLU A 133 -0.21 3.24 -10.33
C GLU A 133 0.07 3.55 -8.87
N PHE A 134 -0.97 3.52 -7.99
CA PHE A 134 -0.83 3.89 -6.58
C PHE A 134 -1.67 3.02 -5.63
N HIS A 135 -1.13 2.85 -4.41
CA HIS A 135 -1.80 2.17 -3.29
C HIS A 135 -1.64 2.98 -1.97
N PRO A 136 -2.19 4.20 -1.88
CA PRO A 136 -1.90 5.12 -0.78
C PRO A 136 -2.34 4.58 0.60
N THR A 137 -3.44 3.81 0.66
CA THR A 137 -3.93 3.20 1.91
C THR A 137 -2.99 2.13 2.45
N GLN A 138 -2.22 1.44 1.60
CA GLN A 138 -1.17 0.52 2.03
C GLN A 138 -0.03 1.29 2.69
N ILE A 139 0.45 2.33 2.04
CA ILE A 139 1.64 3.06 2.50
C ILE A 139 1.41 3.78 3.83
N LEU A 140 0.20 4.26 4.11
CA LEU A 140 -0.11 4.76 5.46
C LEU A 140 0.04 3.66 6.52
N ALA A 141 -0.41 2.43 6.23
CA ALA A 141 -0.26 1.30 7.13
C ALA A 141 1.22 0.92 7.31
N ASP A 142 1.99 0.97 6.23
CA ASP A 142 3.43 0.69 6.27
C ASP A 142 4.16 1.68 7.17
N PHE A 143 3.88 2.97 7.05
CA PHE A 143 4.48 4.00 7.91
C PHE A 143 4.06 3.85 9.37
N LEU A 144 2.80 3.53 9.65
CA LEU A 144 2.35 3.24 11.02
C LEU A 144 3.11 2.04 11.60
N THR A 145 3.28 0.98 10.81
CA THR A 145 4.00 -0.24 11.21
C THR A 145 5.48 0.06 11.46
N MET A 146 6.11 0.87 10.60
CA MET A 146 7.50 1.29 10.82
C MET A 146 7.66 2.07 12.13
N GLN A 147 6.72 2.97 12.46
CA GLN A 147 6.74 3.71 13.73
C GLN A 147 6.55 2.81 14.96
N GLU A 148 5.84 1.70 14.82
CA GLU A 148 5.62 0.74 15.91
C GLU A 148 6.83 -0.16 16.16
N HIS A 149 7.60 -0.46 15.11
CA HIS A 149 8.73 -1.41 15.15
C HIS A 149 10.12 -0.76 15.10
N CYS A 150 10.19 0.58 15.03
CA CYS A 150 11.45 1.32 15.02
C CYS A 150 11.32 2.57 15.88
N ALA A 151 12.30 2.77 16.80
CA ALA A 151 12.30 3.94 17.68
C ALA A 151 12.71 5.25 16.98
N LYS A 152 13.20 5.17 15.73
CA LYS A 152 13.59 6.35 14.95
C LYS A 152 12.35 7.09 14.44
N PRO A 153 12.41 8.43 14.31
CA PRO A 153 11.40 9.16 13.55
C PRO A 153 11.44 8.72 12.07
N LEU A 154 10.31 8.82 11.35
CA LEU A 154 10.22 8.39 9.94
C LEU A 154 11.33 9.01 9.07
N SER A 155 11.69 10.26 9.30
CA SER A 155 12.74 10.95 8.56
C SER A 155 14.16 10.37 8.73
N GLU A 156 14.37 9.49 9.71
CA GLU A 156 15.65 8.81 9.93
C GLU A 156 15.63 7.34 9.54
N ILE A 157 14.45 6.83 9.14
CA ILE A 157 14.28 5.44 8.70
C ILE A 157 14.83 5.25 7.30
N LYS A 158 15.58 4.15 7.14
CA LYS A 158 16.10 3.68 5.86
C LYS A 158 15.30 2.45 5.43
N ILE A 159 14.65 2.53 4.28
CA ILE A 159 13.87 1.44 3.70
C ILE A 159 14.34 1.11 2.30
N CYS A 160 14.48 -0.19 2.01
CA CYS A 160 14.75 -0.66 0.66
C CYS A 160 13.58 -1.49 0.13
N TYR A 161 13.06 -1.10 -1.04
CA TYR A 161 12.13 -1.89 -1.83
C TYR A 161 12.92 -2.76 -2.81
N LEU A 162 12.65 -4.08 -2.83
CA LEU A 162 13.33 -5.05 -3.68
C LEU A 162 12.38 -5.65 -4.71
N GLY A 163 12.81 -5.75 -5.97
CA GLY A 163 12.06 -6.41 -7.03
C GLY A 163 11.51 -5.45 -8.08
N ASP A 164 10.24 -5.60 -8.50
CA ASP A 164 9.63 -4.70 -9.49
C ASP A 164 9.14 -3.40 -8.82
N ALA A 165 9.98 -2.38 -8.85
CA ALA A 165 9.69 -1.08 -8.24
C ALA A 165 8.79 -0.17 -9.09
N ARG A 166 8.28 -0.64 -10.24
CA ARG A 166 7.32 0.11 -11.08
C ARG A 166 5.88 -0.03 -10.62
N ASN A 167 5.61 -0.99 -9.72
CA ASN A 167 4.25 -1.27 -9.27
C ASN A 167 3.71 -0.17 -8.33
N ASN A 168 2.41 -0.25 -8.04
CA ASN A 168 1.72 0.73 -7.22
C ASN A 168 2.27 0.89 -5.80
N VAL A 169 2.77 -0.20 -5.19
CA VAL A 169 3.38 -0.17 -3.85
C VAL A 169 4.74 0.53 -3.91
N GLY A 170 5.61 0.12 -4.83
CA GLY A 170 6.92 0.76 -5.04
C GLY A 170 6.79 2.25 -5.31
N ASN A 171 5.88 2.63 -6.23
CA ASN A 171 5.59 4.02 -6.55
C ASN A 171 5.11 4.81 -5.33
N SER A 172 4.11 4.30 -4.62
CA SER A 172 3.51 5.00 -3.48
C SER A 172 4.47 5.10 -2.29
N LEU A 173 5.31 4.07 -2.07
CA LEU A 173 6.31 4.08 -1.01
C LEU A 173 7.39 5.12 -1.29
N MET A 174 7.88 5.20 -2.53
CA MET A 174 8.84 6.22 -2.95
C MET A 174 8.28 7.64 -2.77
N VAL A 175 7.03 7.86 -3.17
CA VAL A 175 6.35 9.16 -2.99
C VAL A 175 6.23 9.52 -1.51
N GLY A 176 5.70 8.62 -0.70
CA GLY A 176 5.51 8.88 0.72
C GLY A 176 6.83 9.11 1.46
N ALA A 177 7.86 8.32 1.14
CA ALA A 177 9.20 8.50 1.69
C ALA A 177 9.82 9.85 1.29
N ALA A 178 9.63 10.27 0.03
CA ALA A 178 10.10 11.57 -0.46
C ALA A 178 9.41 12.74 0.26
N ILE A 179 8.12 12.63 0.60
CA ILE A 179 7.38 13.66 1.36
C ILE A 179 7.83 13.70 2.82
N LEU A 180 8.08 12.54 3.44
CA LEU A 180 8.37 12.43 4.88
C LEU A 180 9.85 12.54 5.25
N GLY A 181 10.73 12.82 4.28
CA GLY A 181 12.15 13.02 4.54
C GLY A 181 12.94 11.72 4.78
N MET A 182 12.42 10.54 4.38
CA MET A 182 13.03 9.22 4.62
C MET A 182 14.21 8.93 3.68
N ASP A 183 15.03 7.92 4.01
CA ASP A 183 16.01 7.31 3.11
C ASP A 183 15.34 6.11 2.39
N PHE A 184 14.79 6.37 1.20
CA PHE A 184 14.18 5.35 0.36
C PHE A 184 15.16 4.83 -0.68
N ARG A 185 15.19 3.52 -0.83
CA ARG A 185 16.01 2.85 -1.83
C ARG A 185 15.19 1.83 -2.59
N ALA A 186 15.46 1.70 -3.88
CA ALA A 186 14.90 0.65 -4.74
C ALA A 186 16.04 -0.17 -5.34
N ALA A 187 16.08 -1.46 -4.98
CA ALA A 187 16.93 -2.47 -5.60
C ALA A 187 16.13 -3.16 -6.69
N ALA A 188 16.34 -2.79 -7.94
CA ALA A 188 15.56 -3.28 -9.08
C ALA A 188 16.39 -3.31 -10.36
N PRO A 189 16.18 -4.31 -11.26
CA PRO A 189 16.75 -4.26 -12.60
C PRO A 189 16.34 -2.96 -13.30
N ALA A 190 17.17 -2.44 -14.21
CA ALA A 190 16.91 -1.18 -14.91
C ALA A 190 15.50 -1.12 -15.56
N SER A 191 15.02 -2.26 -16.10
CA SER A 191 13.69 -2.37 -16.70
C SER A 191 12.52 -2.39 -15.70
N CYS A 192 12.81 -2.55 -14.41
CA CYS A 192 11.85 -2.62 -13.31
C CYS A 192 11.96 -1.43 -12.33
N GLN A 193 12.69 -0.39 -12.69
CA GLN A 193 12.80 0.84 -11.90
C GLN A 193 11.58 1.76 -12.14
N PRO A 194 11.20 2.60 -11.17
CA PRO A 194 10.12 3.58 -11.35
C PRO A 194 10.35 4.47 -12.57
N THR A 195 9.28 4.99 -13.16
CA THR A 195 9.38 5.85 -14.34
C THR A 195 10.22 7.10 -14.08
N ALA A 196 10.93 7.59 -15.09
CA ALA A 196 11.77 8.79 -14.97
C ALA A 196 10.97 10.03 -14.51
N GLU A 197 9.71 10.14 -14.93
CA GLU A 197 8.80 11.22 -14.53
C GLU A 197 8.50 11.17 -13.01
N LEU A 198 8.15 9.99 -12.49
CA LEU A 198 7.88 9.83 -11.07
C LEU A 198 9.15 10.04 -10.24
N GLN A 199 10.30 9.52 -10.69
CA GLN A 199 11.59 9.78 -10.05
C GLN A 199 11.89 11.27 -9.97
N GLN A 200 11.66 12.02 -11.06
CA GLN A 200 11.89 13.47 -11.09
C GLN A 200 10.97 14.21 -10.10
N THR A 201 9.71 13.81 -10.04
CA THR A 201 8.74 14.34 -9.07
C THR A 201 9.20 14.10 -7.64
N CYS A 202 9.58 12.86 -7.32
CA CYS A 202 10.06 12.50 -5.99
C CYS A 202 11.38 13.19 -5.62
N ARG A 203 12.29 13.42 -6.57
CA ARG A 203 13.51 14.20 -6.31
C ARG A 203 13.24 15.66 -5.96
N LYS A 204 12.20 16.28 -6.52
CA LYS A 204 11.78 17.64 -6.12
C LYS A 204 11.26 17.64 -4.69
N LEU A 205 10.38 16.70 -4.35
CA LEU A 205 9.87 16.53 -2.98
C LEU A 205 11.01 16.25 -1.99
N ALA A 206 11.96 15.41 -2.37
CA ALA A 206 13.12 15.08 -1.54
C ALA A 206 14.03 16.29 -1.30
N ALA A 207 14.19 17.18 -2.27
CA ALA A 207 14.95 18.42 -2.09
C ALA A 207 14.31 19.36 -1.06
N GLU A 208 12.99 19.33 -0.92
CA GLU A 208 12.24 20.14 0.06
C GLU A 208 12.22 19.48 1.45
N SER A 209 12.06 18.16 1.52
CA SER A 209 11.90 17.40 2.77
C SER A 209 13.22 16.93 3.40
N GLY A 210 14.31 16.91 2.64
CA GLY A 210 15.58 16.31 3.03
C GLY A 210 15.67 14.79 2.82
N ALA A 211 14.71 14.17 2.15
CA ALA A 211 14.72 12.75 1.84
C ALA A 211 15.92 12.35 0.96
N LYS A 212 16.32 11.08 1.07
CA LYS A 212 17.34 10.49 0.21
C LYS A 212 16.68 9.44 -0.68
N LEU A 213 17.02 9.46 -1.97
CA LEU A 213 16.48 8.52 -2.96
C LEU A 213 17.64 7.84 -3.68
N LEU A 214 17.76 6.52 -3.55
CA LEU A 214 18.70 5.67 -4.29
C LEU A 214 17.92 4.66 -5.11
N ILE A 215 18.11 4.66 -6.41
CA ILE A 215 17.51 3.68 -7.32
C ILE A 215 18.67 3.02 -8.07
N THR A 216 18.85 1.72 -7.87
CA THR A 216 20.01 0.98 -8.36
C THR A 216 19.66 -0.47 -8.64
N ASP A 217 20.49 -1.14 -9.45
CA ASP A 217 20.49 -2.59 -9.64
C ASP A 217 21.48 -3.32 -8.71
N ASP A 218 22.30 -2.57 -7.96
CA ASP A 218 23.18 -3.13 -6.94
C ASP A 218 22.44 -3.38 -5.63
N LEU A 219 22.06 -4.66 -5.41
CA LEU A 219 21.36 -5.09 -4.20
C LEU A 219 22.14 -4.77 -2.92
N ALA A 220 23.45 -5.03 -2.90
CA ALA A 220 24.26 -4.87 -1.69
C ALA A 220 24.37 -3.39 -1.28
N ALA A 221 24.54 -2.50 -2.26
CA ALA A 221 24.54 -1.06 -2.02
C ALA A 221 23.18 -0.55 -1.54
N ALA A 222 22.08 -1.08 -2.11
CA ALA A 222 20.74 -0.64 -1.76
C ALA A 222 20.33 -1.04 -0.35
N VAL A 223 20.57 -2.28 0.07
CA VAL A 223 20.10 -2.79 1.38
C VAL A 223 20.98 -2.37 2.56
N LYS A 224 22.19 -1.85 2.32
CA LYS A 224 23.14 -1.51 3.38
C LYS A 224 22.57 -0.57 4.42
N ASP A 225 22.69 -0.93 5.71
CA ASP A 225 22.20 -0.18 6.87
C ASP A 225 20.69 0.10 6.88
N CYS A 226 19.87 -0.64 6.09
CA CYS A 226 18.44 -0.47 6.08
C CYS A 226 17.80 -0.96 7.39
N ASP A 227 16.75 -0.25 7.81
CA ASP A 227 15.90 -0.63 8.94
C ASP A 227 14.79 -1.58 8.49
N PHE A 228 14.36 -1.44 7.22
CA PHE A 228 13.29 -2.25 6.63
C PHE A 228 13.65 -2.70 5.23
N LEU A 229 13.33 -3.96 4.91
CA LEU A 229 13.27 -4.48 3.55
C LEU A 229 11.81 -4.75 3.17
N TYR A 230 11.43 -4.33 1.98
CA TYR A 230 10.08 -4.45 1.45
C TYR A 230 10.09 -5.14 0.09
N THR A 231 9.14 -6.03 -0.17
CA THR A 231 8.89 -6.56 -1.52
C THR A 231 7.39 -6.77 -1.76
N ASP A 232 7.03 -7.02 -2.99
CA ASP A 232 5.68 -7.35 -3.44
C ASP A 232 5.77 -8.49 -4.47
N ILE A 233 4.63 -9.11 -4.79
CA ILE A 233 4.57 -10.21 -5.76
C ILE A 233 5.18 -9.82 -7.10
N TRP A 234 5.93 -10.74 -7.70
CA TRP A 234 6.54 -10.52 -9.02
C TRP A 234 5.62 -10.88 -10.18
N VAL A 235 4.64 -11.73 -9.93
CA VAL A 235 3.72 -12.24 -10.94
C VAL A 235 2.28 -12.10 -10.43
N SER A 236 1.37 -11.77 -11.33
CA SER A 236 -0.06 -11.65 -11.01
C SER A 236 -0.85 -12.78 -11.66
N MET A 237 -1.85 -13.32 -10.95
CA MET A 237 -2.77 -14.29 -11.52
C MET A 237 -3.46 -13.70 -12.76
N GLY A 238 -3.46 -14.47 -13.86
CA GLY A 238 -4.03 -14.05 -15.14
C GLY A 238 -2.99 -13.57 -16.17
N GLU A 239 -1.73 -13.35 -15.76
CA GLU A 239 -0.65 -13.11 -16.73
C GLU A 239 -0.23 -14.42 -17.42
N PRO A 240 0.21 -14.37 -18.70
CA PRO A 240 0.71 -15.55 -19.42
C PRO A 240 1.95 -16.16 -18.75
N GLU A 241 2.08 -17.49 -18.77
CA GLU A 241 3.23 -18.20 -18.19
C GLU A 241 4.58 -17.78 -18.77
N SER A 242 4.62 -17.39 -20.05
CA SER A 242 5.84 -16.88 -20.68
C SER A 242 6.37 -15.61 -20.00
N VAL A 243 5.47 -14.76 -19.52
CA VAL A 243 5.82 -13.55 -18.75
C VAL A 243 6.38 -13.93 -17.37
N TRP A 244 5.87 -14.99 -16.77
CA TRP A 244 6.36 -15.46 -15.46
C TRP A 244 7.82 -15.92 -15.53
N ALA A 245 8.19 -16.76 -16.51
CA ALA A 245 9.55 -17.28 -16.62
C ALA A 245 10.58 -16.16 -16.77
N GLU A 246 10.33 -15.21 -17.66
CA GLU A 246 11.21 -14.07 -17.87
C GLU A 246 11.33 -13.19 -16.61
N ARG A 247 10.20 -12.88 -15.98
CA ARG A 247 10.14 -12.03 -14.79
C ARG A 247 10.81 -12.67 -13.58
N ILE A 248 10.61 -13.98 -13.37
CA ILE A 248 11.26 -14.73 -12.30
C ILE A 248 12.78 -14.72 -12.51
N GLN A 249 13.26 -15.02 -13.71
CA GLN A 249 14.70 -15.00 -14.00
C GLN A 249 15.30 -13.62 -13.75
N LEU A 250 14.59 -12.56 -14.12
CA LEU A 250 15.04 -11.18 -13.96
C LEU A 250 15.07 -10.75 -12.48
N LEU A 251 14.07 -11.14 -11.68
CA LEU A 251 13.87 -10.66 -10.31
C LEU A 251 14.46 -11.57 -9.23
N LEU A 252 14.77 -12.83 -9.54
CA LEU A 252 15.33 -13.78 -8.55
C LEU A 252 16.56 -13.24 -7.79
N PRO A 253 17.49 -12.47 -8.39
CA PRO A 253 18.59 -11.85 -7.65
C PRO A 253 18.15 -10.85 -6.55
N TYR A 254 16.89 -10.39 -6.59
CA TYR A 254 16.31 -9.43 -5.66
C TYR A 254 15.34 -10.06 -4.66
N GLN A 255 15.30 -11.40 -4.56
CA GLN A 255 14.51 -12.10 -3.55
C GLN A 255 14.92 -11.65 -2.14
N VAL A 256 13.92 -11.35 -1.29
CA VAL A 256 14.20 -11.13 0.14
C VAL A 256 14.38 -12.48 0.81
N ASN A 257 15.64 -12.86 0.98
CA ASN A 257 16.07 -14.07 1.64
C ASN A 257 17.06 -13.73 2.77
N LYS A 258 17.50 -14.73 3.50
CA LYS A 258 18.46 -14.56 4.60
C LYS A 258 19.70 -13.75 4.20
N LYS A 259 20.26 -14.02 3.02
CA LYS A 259 21.41 -13.29 2.51
C LYS A 259 21.12 -11.80 2.31
N ALA A 260 19.96 -11.45 1.76
CA ALA A 260 19.55 -10.05 1.60
C ALA A 260 19.38 -9.36 2.97
N MET A 261 18.82 -10.06 3.96
CA MET A 261 18.70 -9.56 5.33
C MET A 261 20.09 -9.33 5.97
N GLU A 262 21.02 -10.29 5.83
CA GLU A 262 22.39 -10.21 6.35
C GLU A 262 23.20 -9.08 5.69
N LEU A 263 23.03 -8.84 4.40
CA LEU A 263 23.68 -7.76 3.66
C LEU A 263 23.34 -6.36 4.18
N THR A 264 22.23 -6.20 4.91
CA THR A 264 21.93 -4.92 5.58
C THR A 264 22.96 -4.56 6.64
N GLY A 265 23.60 -5.55 7.26
CA GLY A 265 24.47 -5.35 8.44
C GLY A 265 23.70 -4.91 9.69
N ASN A 266 22.37 -4.81 9.63
CA ASN A 266 21.52 -4.41 10.74
C ASN A 266 20.85 -5.64 11.38
N PRO A 267 21.21 -6.06 12.60
CA PRO A 267 20.61 -7.23 13.23
C PRO A 267 19.12 -7.06 13.59
N ASN A 268 18.62 -5.81 13.57
CA ASN A 268 17.23 -5.49 13.88
C ASN A 268 16.39 -5.18 12.63
N VAL A 269 16.92 -5.45 11.42
CA VAL A 269 16.19 -5.22 10.19
C VAL A 269 14.86 -5.98 10.18
N LYS A 270 13.78 -5.32 9.73
CA LYS A 270 12.44 -5.92 9.63
C LYS A 270 12.04 -6.10 8.18
N PHE A 271 11.19 -7.11 7.95
CA PHE A 271 10.63 -7.45 6.66
C PHE A 271 9.17 -7.02 6.57
N LEU A 272 8.81 -6.38 5.45
CA LEU A 272 7.49 -5.89 5.10
C LEU A 272 7.02 -6.47 3.76
N HIS A 273 5.73 -6.74 3.65
CA HIS A 273 5.06 -7.18 2.42
C HIS A 273 3.56 -6.86 2.49
N CYS A 274 2.99 -6.32 1.42
CA CYS A 274 1.55 -5.95 1.40
C CYS A 274 0.59 -7.15 1.40
N LEU A 275 1.10 -8.35 1.17
CA LEU A 275 0.34 -9.59 1.02
C LEU A 275 -0.67 -9.58 -0.16
N PRO A 276 -0.92 -10.75 -0.81
CA PRO A 276 -0.38 -12.08 -0.50
C PRO A 276 1.09 -12.19 -0.87
N ALA A 277 1.80 -13.17 -0.28
CA ALA A 277 3.18 -13.50 -0.60
C ALA A 277 3.30 -14.95 -1.07
N PHE A 278 4.21 -15.18 -2.01
CA PHE A 278 4.54 -16.54 -2.48
C PHE A 278 5.85 -16.99 -1.84
N HIS A 279 5.78 -17.34 -0.55
CA HIS A 279 6.94 -17.73 0.27
C HIS A 279 7.12 -19.23 0.44
N ASN A 280 6.08 -20.03 0.09
CA ASN A 280 6.09 -21.49 0.19
C ASN A 280 5.11 -22.15 -0.80
N ARG A 281 4.89 -23.46 -0.64
CA ARG A 281 4.04 -24.29 -1.50
C ARG A 281 2.60 -24.47 -1.02
N ASP A 282 2.19 -23.84 0.08
CA ASP A 282 0.88 -24.04 0.70
C ASP A 282 -0.28 -23.49 -0.13
N THR A 283 0.01 -22.67 -1.13
CA THR A 283 -1.00 -22.15 -2.06
C THR A 283 -0.94 -22.90 -3.40
N LYS A 284 -2.08 -22.95 -4.11
CA LYS A 284 -2.12 -23.52 -5.47
C LYS A 284 -1.06 -22.91 -6.39
N VAL A 285 -0.89 -21.59 -6.33
CA VAL A 285 0.11 -20.88 -7.16
C VAL A 285 1.53 -21.21 -6.69
N GLY A 286 1.79 -21.29 -5.39
CA GLY A 286 3.09 -21.68 -4.85
C GLY A 286 3.49 -23.09 -5.30
N GLU A 287 2.56 -24.07 -5.28
CA GLU A 287 2.82 -25.42 -5.78
C GLU A 287 3.06 -25.43 -7.30
N GLU A 288 2.31 -24.65 -8.08
CA GLU A 288 2.55 -24.51 -9.52
C GLU A 288 3.93 -23.92 -9.83
N LEU A 289 4.38 -22.92 -9.05
CA LEU A 289 5.71 -22.33 -9.16
C LEU A 289 6.81 -23.35 -8.87
N TYR A 290 6.64 -24.16 -7.82
CA TYR A 290 7.58 -25.21 -7.50
C TYR A 290 7.66 -26.27 -8.62
N LEU A 291 6.53 -26.77 -9.10
CA LEU A 291 6.49 -27.78 -10.15
C LEU A 291 7.10 -27.30 -11.48
N LYS A 292 6.97 -26.02 -11.81
CA LYS A 292 7.44 -25.45 -13.08
C LYS A 292 8.88 -24.90 -13.01
N PHE A 293 9.26 -24.29 -11.89
CA PHE A 293 10.51 -23.54 -11.77
C PHE A 293 11.45 -24.10 -10.68
N GLY A 294 10.98 -25.03 -9.85
CA GLY A 294 11.77 -25.61 -8.76
C GLY A 294 12.00 -24.64 -7.59
N LEU A 295 11.15 -23.63 -7.43
CA LEU A 295 11.28 -22.60 -6.40
C LEU A 295 10.26 -22.81 -5.28
N ASP A 296 10.73 -22.98 -4.04
CA ASP A 296 9.87 -23.11 -2.85
C ASP A 296 9.28 -21.77 -2.39
N GLY A 297 9.89 -20.67 -2.74
CA GLY A 297 9.41 -19.31 -2.52
C GLY A 297 9.84 -18.40 -3.68
N LEU A 298 9.09 -17.33 -3.94
CA LEU A 298 9.32 -16.45 -5.08
C LEU A 298 9.99 -15.14 -4.65
N GLU A 299 9.22 -14.12 -4.28
CA GLU A 299 9.74 -12.79 -3.91
C GLU A 299 10.34 -12.74 -2.50
N VAL A 300 9.99 -13.70 -1.66
CA VAL A 300 10.53 -13.87 -0.32
C VAL A 300 10.70 -15.36 0.01
N SER A 301 11.73 -15.71 0.76
CA SER A 301 11.92 -17.08 1.25
C SER A 301 11.06 -17.33 2.49
N GLU A 302 10.65 -18.61 2.68
CA GLU A 302 9.93 -19.06 3.88
C GLU A 302 10.66 -18.71 5.17
N GLU A 303 12.00 -18.91 5.19
CA GLU A 303 12.84 -18.61 6.35
C GLU A 303 12.73 -17.16 6.80
N VAL A 304 12.59 -16.19 5.87
CA VAL A 304 12.43 -14.77 6.21
C VAL A 304 10.98 -14.48 6.58
N PHE A 305 10.03 -15.02 5.82
CA PHE A 305 8.61 -14.76 6.01
C PHE A 305 8.10 -15.22 7.37
N GLU A 306 8.57 -16.36 7.87
CA GLU A 306 8.18 -16.94 9.17
C GLU A 306 9.12 -16.53 10.32
N SER A 307 10.10 -15.65 10.07
CA SER A 307 11.02 -15.19 11.10
C SER A 307 10.43 -14.09 11.99
N GLU A 308 11.05 -13.84 13.14
CA GLU A 308 10.75 -12.68 14.02
C GLU A 308 11.04 -11.31 13.35
N ALA A 309 11.77 -11.31 12.25
CA ALA A 309 11.98 -10.10 11.46
C ALA A 309 10.76 -9.73 10.62
N SER A 310 9.88 -10.69 10.32
CA SER A 310 8.67 -10.46 9.55
C SER A 310 7.59 -9.80 10.41
N ILE A 311 7.11 -8.65 9.95
CA ILE A 311 6.05 -7.87 10.62
C ILE A 311 4.84 -7.66 9.70
N VAL A 312 4.67 -8.55 8.72
CA VAL A 312 3.66 -8.44 7.66
C VAL A 312 2.23 -8.53 8.18
N PHE A 313 1.99 -9.21 9.30
CA PHE A 313 0.65 -9.34 9.88
C PHE A 313 0.26 -8.09 10.68
N ASP A 314 1.21 -7.47 11.40
CA ASP A 314 1.01 -6.17 12.04
C ASP A 314 0.74 -5.08 10.99
N GLN A 315 1.48 -5.14 9.87
CA GLN A 315 1.29 -4.30 8.71
C GLN A 315 -0.12 -4.48 8.10
N ALA A 316 -0.60 -5.71 7.98
CA ALA A 316 -1.94 -6.00 7.47
C ALA A 316 -3.04 -5.50 8.42
N GLU A 317 -2.87 -5.65 9.74
CA GLU A 317 -3.78 -5.11 10.75
C GLU A 317 -3.85 -3.58 10.67
N ASN A 318 -2.70 -2.92 10.55
CA ASN A 318 -2.61 -1.46 10.50
C ASN A 318 -3.36 -0.83 9.31
N ARG A 319 -3.65 -1.60 8.25
CA ARG A 319 -4.54 -1.19 7.16
C ARG A 319 -5.90 -0.73 7.66
N MET A 320 -6.50 -1.50 8.58
CA MET A 320 -7.80 -1.16 9.17
C MET A 320 -7.74 0.16 9.94
N HIS A 321 -6.71 0.38 10.74
CA HIS A 321 -6.58 1.58 11.56
C HIS A 321 -6.31 2.85 10.74
N THR A 322 -5.48 2.75 9.70
CA THR A 322 -5.18 3.88 8.83
C THR A 322 -6.34 4.23 7.89
N ILE A 323 -7.05 3.24 7.36
CA ILE A 323 -8.27 3.43 6.58
C ILE A 323 -9.34 4.11 7.46
N LYS A 324 -9.51 3.66 8.72
CA LYS A 324 -10.40 4.29 9.69
C LYS A 324 -10.06 5.78 9.88
N ALA A 325 -8.76 6.09 10.03
CA ALA A 325 -8.30 7.47 10.16
C ALA A 325 -8.63 8.31 8.92
N VAL A 326 -8.42 7.78 7.71
CA VAL A 326 -8.77 8.46 6.46
C VAL A 326 -10.27 8.73 6.37
N MET A 327 -11.12 7.73 6.63
CA MET A 327 -12.57 7.90 6.61
C MET A 327 -13.03 8.96 7.62
N VAL A 328 -12.59 8.87 8.87
CA VAL A 328 -12.98 9.84 9.92
C VAL A 328 -12.46 11.24 9.60
N ALA A 329 -11.25 11.39 9.09
CA ALA A 329 -10.70 12.69 8.74
C ALA A 329 -11.44 13.37 7.58
N THR A 330 -12.06 12.57 6.68
CA THR A 330 -12.67 13.11 5.45
C THR A 330 -14.18 13.23 5.51
N ILE A 331 -14.89 12.33 6.22
CA ILE A 331 -16.37 12.35 6.31
C ILE A 331 -16.91 12.45 7.74
N GLY A 332 -16.03 12.41 8.75
CA GLY A 332 -16.40 12.55 10.17
C GLY A 332 -16.73 13.97 10.64
#